data_ec32de5f7950137d30d92030a7423f2a
#
_entry.id   ec32de5f7950137d30d92030a7423f2a
#
_cell.length_a   1.000
_cell.length_b   1.000
_cell.length_c   1.000
_cell.angle_alpha   90.00
_cell.angle_beta   90.00
_cell.angle_gamma   90.00
#
_symmetry.space_group_name_H-M   'P 1'
#
loop_
_entity.id
_entity.type
_entity.pdbx_description
1 polymer ?
#
loop_
_entity_poly.entity_id
_entity_poly.type
_entity_poly.pdbx_seq_one_letter_code
_entity_poly.pdbx_strand_id
1 'polypeptide(L)'
;MSVDITHIKSLKQARKKPVLSVLIPYYKDDPTALLHALLSQTAEQKDVEILIYDDGTGDTDLNAKVCAAVKSAHSPTHLMIAHGNKGRSAARNALQENARADWVLFLDADMRPVSHNFLSNYVGLIKNEIADVIFGGFTVPEKAETADQELHRALSEVSDCLSLAARQAAGPQFVASSNLAVRKVVLAAEGFDDGFTGWGWEDSEWAARVAKKFTLIHADIPALHLGLESTETLLRRFKTSGHNYVRFTEKHPDIAKTLSLFKISQKLRK
;
A
#
# COMPACT_ATOMS: atom_id res chain seq x y z
N MET A 1 9.63 3.54 -25.02
CA MET A 1 10.43 2.29 -25.01
C MET A 1 9.74 1.32 -24.07
N SER A 2 9.31 0.15 -24.55
CA SER A 2 8.75 -0.90 -23.69
C SER A 2 9.81 -1.30 -22.68
N VAL A 3 9.47 -1.29 -21.40
CA VAL A 3 10.36 -1.84 -20.36
C VAL A 3 10.43 -3.33 -20.62
N ASP A 4 11.65 -3.85 -20.76
CA ASP A 4 11.84 -5.29 -20.84
C ASP A 4 11.55 -5.86 -19.45
N ILE A 5 10.46 -6.64 -19.34
CA ILE A 5 9.97 -7.21 -18.07
C ILE A 5 10.01 -8.73 -18.19
N THR A 6 10.71 -9.37 -17.27
CA THR A 6 10.70 -10.84 -17.15
C THR A 6 9.48 -11.27 -16.33
N HIS A 7 8.68 -12.18 -16.87
CA HIS A 7 7.47 -12.70 -16.25
C HIS A 7 7.67 -14.14 -15.75
N ILE A 8 7.38 -14.37 -14.46
CA ILE A 8 7.44 -15.69 -13.81
C ILE A 8 6.10 -15.95 -13.15
N LYS A 9 5.49 -17.10 -13.44
CA LYS A 9 4.17 -17.47 -12.93
C LYS A 9 4.23 -18.79 -12.18
N SER A 10 3.39 -18.92 -11.14
CA SER A 10 3.15 -20.21 -10.52
C SER A 10 2.50 -21.20 -11.50
N LEU A 11 2.62 -22.50 -11.22
CA LEU A 11 1.95 -23.54 -12.01
C LEU A 11 0.43 -23.48 -11.89
N LYS A 12 -0.08 -22.93 -10.79
CA LYS A 12 -1.51 -22.70 -10.59
C LYS A 12 -1.96 -21.46 -11.34
N GLN A 13 -2.88 -21.65 -12.26
CA GLN A 13 -3.55 -20.56 -12.98
C GLN A 13 -4.98 -20.41 -12.47
N ALA A 14 -5.45 -19.18 -12.34
CA ALA A 14 -6.84 -18.93 -12.00
C ALA A 14 -7.75 -19.37 -13.16
N ARG A 15 -8.62 -20.33 -12.91
CA ARG A 15 -9.60 -20.84 -13.91
C ARG A 15 -10.74 -19.85 -14.14
N LYS A 16 -11.06 -19.03 -13.14
CA LYS A 16 -12.10 -17.99 -13.17
C LYS A 16 -11.46 -16.63 -12.92
N LYS A 17 -12.18 -15.55 -13.21
CA LYS A 17 -11.80 -14.19 -12.81
C LYS A 17 -11.76 -14.13 -11.29
N PRO A 18 -10.62 -13.71 -10.68
CA PRO A 18 -10.54 -13.56 -9.22
C PRO A 18 -11.43 -12.40 -8.75
N VAL A 19 -11.80 -12.44 -7.48
CA VAL A 19 -12.52 -11.35 -6.80
C VAL A 19 -11.54 -10.23 -6.44
N LEU A 20 -10.30 -10.60 -6.07
CA LEU A 20 -9.27 -9.69 -5.59
C LEU A 20 -7.91 -10.02 -6.18
N SER A 21 -7.21 -9.00 -6.69
CA SER A 21 -5.79 -9.07 -7.06
C SER A 21 -4.96 -8.34 -5.99
N VAL A 22 -4.10 -9.05 -5.27
CA VAL A 22 -3.15 -8.46 -4.33
C VAL A 22 -1.92 -8.00 -5.09
N LEU A 23 -1.53 -6.74 -4.93
CA LEU A 23 -0.48 -6.05 -5.68
C LEU A 23 0.67 -5.68 -4.75
N ILE A 24 1.86 -6.26 -4.94
CA ILE A 24 3.03 -6.09 -4.09
C ILE A 24 4.18 -5.51 -4.92
N PRO A 25 4.36 -4.19 -4.95
CA PRO A 25 5.57 -3.59 -5.51
C PRO A 25 6.72 -3.72 -4.51
N TYR A 26 7.96 -3.98 -5.01
CA TYR A 26 9.14 -3.92 -4.16
C TYR A 26 10.35 -3.36 -4.91
N TYR A 27 11.25 -2.76 -4.14
CA TYR A 27 12.57 -2.32 -4.58
C TYR A 27 13.55 -2.47 -3.43
N LYS A 28 14.45 -3.46 -3.53
CA LYS A 28 15.43 -3.86 -2.51
C LYS A 28 14.85 -4.50 -1.23
N ASP A 29 13.58 -4.34 -0.94
CA ASP A 29 12.90 -5.01 0.16
C ASP A 29 12.57 -6.45 -0.21
N ASP A 30 12.58 -7.35 0.77
CA ASP A 30 12.28 -8.77 0.57
C ASP A 30 10.78 -9.06 0.78
N PRO A 31 10.00 -9.30 -0.29
CA PRO A 31 8.55 -9.54 -0.19
C PRO A 31 8.20 -10.98 0.23
N THR A 32 9.18 -11.87 0.44
CA THR A 32 8.91 -13.32 0.61
C THR A 32 8.15 -13.62 1.89
N ALA A 33 8.39 -12.88 2.98
CA ALA A 33 7.66 -13.07 4.23
C ALA A 33 6.17 -12.69 4.07
N LEU A 34 5.87 -11.57 3.41
CA LEU A 34 4.50 -11.18 3.06
C LEU A 34 3.87 -12.21 2.13
N LEU A 35 4.58 -12.63 1.08
CA LEU A 35 4.07 -13.63 0.13
C LEU A 35 3.68 -14.93 0.84
N HIS A 36 4.52 -15.47 1.72
CA HIS A 36 4.22 -16.68 2.48
C HIS A 36 3.00 -16.51 3.39
N ALA A 37 2.89 -15.37 4.08
CA ALA A 37 1.74 -15.08 4.92
C ALA A 37 0.42 -14.98 4.12
N LEU A 38 0.45 -14.46 2.89
CA LEU A 38 -0.70 -14.42 2.01
C LEU A 38 -1.01 -15.81 1.43
N LEU A 39 0.00 -16.55 0.98
CA LEU A 39 -0.17 -17.90 0.43
C LEU A 39 -0.81 -18.86 1.45
N SER A 40 -0.48 -18.75 2.74
CA SER A 40 -1.12 -19.57 3.78
C SER A 40 -2.64 -19.37 3.86
N GLN A 41 -3.14 -18.18 3.48
CA GLN A 41 -4.56 -17.86 3.49
C GLN A 41 -5.27 -18.21 2.18
N THR A 42 -4.55 -18.35 1.06
CA THR A 42 -5.17 -18.66 -0.25
C THR A 42 -5.62 -20.11 -0.39
N ALA A 43 -5.25 -21.00 0.53
CA ALA A 43 -5.79 -22.35 0.59
C ALA A 43 -7.32 -22.33 0.78
N GLU A 44 -7.83 -21.40 1.57
CA GLU A 44 -9.25 -21.18 1.85
C GLU A 44 -9.88 -20.12 0.95
N GLN A 45 -9.09 -19.12 0.51
CA GLN A 45 -9.53 -18.03 -0.38
C GLN A 45 -9.06 -18.23 -1.82
N LYS A 46 -9.76 -19.08 -2.56
CA LYS A 46 -9.44 -19.45 -3.96
C LYS A 46 -9.72 -18.34 -4.99
N ASP A 47 -10.44 -17.30 -4.59
CA ASP A 47 -10.86 -16.18 -5.45
C ASP A 47 -9.84 -15.03 -5.47
N VAL A 48 -8.60 -15.28 -5.03
CA VAL A 48 -7.52 -14.29 -4.94
C VAL A 48 -6.36 -14.69 -5.85
N GLU A 49 -5.77 -13.70 -6.52
CA GLU A 49 -4.46 -13.81 -7.18
C GLU A 49 -3.47 -12.84 -6.54
N ILE A 50 -2.16 -13.15 -6.63
CA ILE A 50 -1.08 -12.33 -6.08
C ILE A 50 -0.16 -11.92 -7.22
N LEU A 51 0.06 -10.61 -7.38
CA LEU A 51 0.98 -10.04 -8.35
C LEU A 51 2.11 -9.32 -7.60
N ILE A 52 3.35 -9.61 -7.98
CA ILE A 52 4.55 -9.06 -7.37
C ILE A 52 5.35 -8.36 -8.46
N TYR A 53 5.87 -7.19 -8.19
CA TYR A 53 6.66 -6.42 -9.14
C TYR A 53 7.99 -5.97 -8.52
N ASP A 54 9.09 -6.46 -9.08
CA ASP A 54 10.44 -5.97 -8.80
C ASP A 54 10.69 -4.73 -9.66
N ASP A 55 10.84 -3.58 -9.03
CA ASP A 55 11.14 -2.32 -9.71
C ASP A 55 12.65 -2.16 -10.01
N GLY A 56 13.25 -3.22 -10.52
CA GLY A 56 14.64 -3.19 -10.98
C GLY A 56 15.65 -3.21 -9.84
N THR A 57 15.44 -4.02 -8.81
CA THR A 57 16.35 -4.19 -7.68
C THR A 57 17.77 -4.59 -8.12
N GLY A 58 17.88 -5.46 -9.15
CA GLY A 58 19.17 -5.93 -9.66
C GLY A 58 19.90 -6.92 -8.73
N ASP A 59 19.26 -7.34 -7.63
CA ASP A 59 19.79 -8.33 -6.70
C ASP A 59 19.40 -9.74 -7.17
N THR A 60 20.40 -10.51 -7.64
CA THR A 60 20.20 -11.85 -8.19
C THR A 60 19.75 -12.86 -7.14
N ASP A 61 20.22 -12.73 -5.89
CA ASP A 61 19.91 -13.66 -4.81
C ASP A 61 18.48 -13.43 -4.31
N LEU A 62 18.10 -12.17 -4.10
CA LEU A 62 16.72 -11.81 -3.78
C LEU A 62 15.77 -12.26 -4.89
N ASN A 63 16.09 -12.00 -6.14
CA ASN A 63 15.27 -12.41 -7.27
C ASN A 63 15.14 -13.94 -7.35
N ALA A 64 16.22 -14.70 -7.13
CA ALA A 64 16.17 -16.17 -7.08
C ALA A 64 15.24 -16.66 -5.94
N LYS A 65 15.32 -16.04 -4.76
CA LYS A 65 14.47 -16.34 -3.61
C LYS A 65 13.00 -16.10 -3.90
N VAL A 66 12.65 -14.91 -4.43
CA VAL A 66 11.27 -14.57 -4.80
C VAL A 66 10.75 -15.47 -5.91
N CYS A 67 11.56 -15.74 -6.94
CA CYS A 67 11.23 -16.68 -8.01
C CYS A 67 10.90 -18.09 -7.48
N ALA A 68 11.69 -18.61 -6.55
CA ALA A 68 11.46 -19.92 -5.94
C ALA A 68 10.12 -19.95 -5.18
N ALA A 69 9.84 -18.92 -4.38
CA ALA A 69 8.58 -18.77 -3.66
C ALA A 69 7.37 -18.70 -4.60
N VAL A 70 7.46 -17.95 -5.71
CA VAL A 70 6.39 -17.86 -6.72
C VAL A 70 6.18 -19.20 -7.44
N LYS A 71 7.25 -19.87 -7.86
CA LYS A 71 7.15 -21.17 -8.55
C LYS A 71 6.52 -22.26 -7.67
N SER A 72 6.78 -22.24 -6.36
CA SER A 72 6.20 -23.18 -5.40
C SER A 72 4.80 -22.80 -4.94
N ALA A 73 4.29 -21.62 -5.31
CA ALA A 73 2.99 -21.15 -4.86
C ALA A 73 1.84 -22.07 -5.34
N HIS A 74 0.96 -22.40 -4.43
CA HIS A 74 -0.21 -23.26 -4.68
C HIS A 74 -1.45 -22.45 -5.13
N SER A 75 -1.33 -21.15 -5.28
CA SER A 75 -2.35 -20.22 -5.79
C SER A 75 -1.84 -19.44 -6.99
N PRO A 76 -2.72 -18.80 -7.79
CA PRO A 76 -2.31 -17.95 -8.90
C PRO A 76 -1.40 -16.81 -8.42
N THR A 77 -0.12 -16.90 -8.74
CA THR A 77 0.91 -15.94 -8.34
C THR A 77 1.77 -15.57 -9.55
N HIS A 78 2.05 -14.28 -9.72
CA HIS A 78 2.76 -13.75 -10.87
C HIS A 78 3.82 -12.74 -10.41
N LEU A 79 5.09 -13.00 -10.68
CA LEU A 79 6.21 -12.09 -10.51
C LEU A 79 6.58 -11.45 -11.83
N MET A 80 6.75 -10.14 -11.81
CA MET A 80 7.26 -9.31 -12.89
C MET A 80 8.55 -8.66 -12.44
N ILE A 81 9.64 -8.84 -13.20
CA ILE A 81 10.97 -8.30 -12.87
C ILE A 81 11.31 -7.26 -13.94
N ALA A 82 11.40 -6.00 -13.58
CA ALA A 82 11.86 -4.93 -14.44
C ALA A 82 13.40 -4.88 -14.49
N HIS A 83 13.95 -4.59 -15.67
CA HIS A 83 15.39 -4.47 -15.85
C HIS A 83 15.96 -3.08 -15.46
N GLY A 84 15.19 -2.25 -14.77
CA GLY A 84 15.61 -0.94 -14.26
C GLY A 84 14.52 -0.28 -13.43
N ASN A 85 14.94 0.50 -12.44
CA ASN A 85 14.04 1.22 -11.56
C ASN A 85 13.28 2.32 -12.32
N LYS A 86 11.95 2.33 -12.20
CA LYS A 86 11.02 3.31 -12.78
C LYS A 86 10.24 4.08 -11.72
N GLY A 87 10.38 3.67 -10.49
CA GLY A 87 9.74 4.28 -9.34
C GLY A 87 8.36 3.68 -9.01
N ARG A 88 7.94 3.97 -7.79
CA ARG A 88 6.76 3.38 -7.13
C ARG A 88 5.48 3.48 -7.96
N SER A 89 5.22 4.63 -8.58
CA SER A 89 4.02 4.83 -9.41
C SER A 89 4.01 3.91 -10.64
N ALA A 90 5.15 3.78 -11.33
CA ALA A 90 5.28 2.90 -12.49
C ALA A 90 5.08 1.43 -12.11
N ALA A 91 5.65 0.99 -10.98
CA ALA A 91 5.45 -0.36 -10.44
C ALA A 91 3.98 -0.66 -10.13
N ARG A 92 3.27 0.27 -9.48
CA ARG A 92 1.83 0.13 -9.20
C ARG A 92 0.98 0.09 -10.46
N ASN A 93 1.29 0.92 -11.46
CA ASN A 93 0.59 0.92 -12.75
C ASN A 93 0.79 -0.40 -13.48
N ALA A 94 2.02 -0.92 -13.56
CA ALA A 94 2.30 -2.22 -14.18
C ALA A 94 1.55 -3.36 -13.47
N LEU A 95 1.49 -3.34 -12.14
CA LEU A 95 0.71 -4.31 -11.36
C LEU A 95 -0.80 -4.21 -11.68
N GLN A 96 -1.36 -3.00 -11.71
CA GLN A 96 -2.78 -2.78 -12.03
C GLN A 96 -3.16 -3.26 -13.44
N GLU A 97 -2.32 -3.01 -14.44
CA GLU A 97 -2.55 -3.41 -15.83
C GLU A 97 -2.61 -4.94 -15.97
N ASN A 98 -1.80 -5.65 -15.18
CA ASN A 98 -1.74 -7.11 -15.16
C ASN A 98 -2.76 -7.77 -14.23
N ALA A 99 -3.42 -7.02 -13.36
CA ALA A 99 -4.45 -7.50 -12.43
C ALA A 99 -5.73 -7.87 -13.18
N ARG A 100 -6.26 -9.08 -12.91
CA ARG A 100 -7.46 -9.63 -13.58
C ARG A 100 -8.75 -9.31 -12.82
N ALA A 101 -8.67 -9.12 -11.49
CA ALA A 101 -9.83 -8.76 -10.69
C ALA A 101 -10.29 -7.32 -10.96
N ASP A 102 -11.54 -7.01 -10.63
CA ASP A 102 -12.05 -5.65 -10.59
C ASP A 102 -11.62 -4.88 -9.34
N TRP A 103 -11.19 -5.61 -8.30
CA TRP A 103 -10.63 -5.08 -7.09
C TRP A 103 -9.15 -5.38 -7.00
N VAL A 104 -8.37 -4.38 -6.62
CA VAL A 104 -6.94 -4.51 -6.31
C VAL A 104 -6.70 -4.17 -4.85
N LEU A 105 -5.81 -4.89 -4.19
CA LEU A 105 -5.31 -4.60 -2.85
C LEU A 105 -3.83 -4.27 -2.94
N PHE A 106 -3.47 -3.02 -2.74
CA PHE A 106 -2.08 -2.61 -2.60
C PHE A 106 -1.55 -3.01 -1.22
N LEU A 107 -0.40 -3.69 -1.20
CA LEU A 107 0.37 -4.01 -0.01
C LEU A 107 1.84 -3.72 -0.29
N ASP A 108 2.48 -2.91 0.54
CA ASP A 108 3.94 -2.72 0.46
C ASP A 108 4.66 -3.99 0.93
N ALA A 109 5.86 -4.24 0.42
CA ALA A 109 6.60 -5.50 0.62
C ALA A 109 6.96 -5.79 2.08
N ASP A 110 7.06 -4.75 2.89
CA ASP A 110 7.37 -4.76 4.32
C ASP A 110 6.13 -4.88 5.22
N MET A 111 4.96 -5.11 4.64
CA MET A 111 3.71 -5.37 5.37
C MET A 111 3.56 -6.85 5.70
N ARG A 112 2.88 -7.14 6.81
CA ARG A 112 2.47 -8.50 7.20
C ARG A 112 1.04 -8.50 7.72
N PRO A 113 0.12 -9.33 7.18
CA PRO A 113 -1.21 -9.51 7.73
C PRO A 113 -1.18 -9.83 9.23
N VAL A 114 -1.96 -9.12 10.04
CA VAL A 114 -2.06 -9.39 11.49
C VAL A 114 -2.94 -10.62 11.76
N SER A 115 -3.97 -10.80 10.94
CA SER A 115 -4.94 -11.89 11.09
C SER A 115 -4.81 -12.95 10.00
N HIS A 116 -5.06 -14.23 10.34
CA HIS A 116 -5.22 -15.31 9.37
C HIS A 116 -6.45 -15.13 8.47
N ASN A 117 -7.40 -14.29 8.87
CA ASN A 117 -8.61 -13.97 8.11
C ASN A 117 -8.44 -12.69 7.26
N PHE A 118 -7.23 -12.19 7.08
CA PHE A 118 -6.97 -10.92 6.38
C PHE A 118 -7.57 -10.90 4.97
N LEU A 119 -7.27 -11.90 4.14
CA LEU A 119 -7.81 -11.98 2.77
C LEU A 119 -9.32 -12.25 2.77
N SER A 120 -9.82 -13.13 3.64
CA SER A 120 -11.25 -13.43 3.71
C SER A 120 -12.08 -12.24 4.17
N ASN A 121 -11.55 -11.41 5.06
CA ASN A 121 -12.21 -10.17 5.48
C ASN A 121 -12.34 -9.18 4.32
N TYR A 122 -11.28 -8.96 3.53
CA TYR A 122 -11.38 -8.13 2.32
C TYR A 122 -12.36 -8.69 1.30
N VAL A 123 -12.27 -9.98 0.99
CA VAL A 123 -13.19 -10.63 0.04
C VAL A 123 -14.64 -10.55 0.52
N GLY A 124 -14.88 -10.68 1.83
CA GLY A 124 -16.21 -10.50 2.43
C GLY A 124 -16.77 -9.10 2.22
N LEU A 125 -15.98 -8.06 2.52
CA LEU A 125 -16.40 -6.66 2.31
C LEU A 125 -16.64 -6.34 0.82
N ILE A 126 -15.79 -6.86 -0.07
CA ILE A 126 -15.92 -6.68 -1.52
C ILE A 126 -17.22 -7.31 -2.03
N LYS A 127 -17.54 -8.54 -1.60
CA LYS A 127 -18.75 -9.25 -2.03
C LYS A 127 -20.04 -8.60 -1.51
N ASN A 128 -19.97 -7.85 -0.41
CA ASN A 128 -21.10 -7.10 0.12
C ASN A 128 -21.34 -5.76 -0.59
N GLU A 129 -20.47 -5.35 -1.51
CA GLU A 129 -20.58 -4.15 -2.36
C GLU A 129 -20.87 -2.84 -1.61
N ILE A 130 -20.39 -2.73 -0.35
CA ILE A 130 -20.68 -1.57 0.52
C ILE A 130 -19.75 -0.37 0.28
N ALA A 131 -18.70 -0.54 -0.52
CA ALA A 131 -17.69 0.49 -0.75
C ALA A 131 -17.07 0.37 -2.14
N ASP A 132 -16.32 1.40 -2.53
CA ASP A 132 -15.46 1.44 -3.72
C ASP A 132 -13.98 1.45 -3.34
N VAL A 133 -13.68 1.88 -2.11
CA VAL A 133 -12.33 1.92 -1.52
C VAL A 133 -12.41 1.46 -0.07
N ILE A 134 -11.48 0.59 0.35
CA ILE A 134 -11.40 0.04 1.70
C ILE A 134 -9.97 0.19 2.21
N PHE A 135 -9.77 1.00 3.24
CA PHE A 135 -8.49 1.10 3.94
C PHE A 135 -8.51 0.23 5.20
N GLY A 136 -7.64 -0.78 5.25
CA GLY A 136 -7.58 -1.74 6.36
C GLY A 136 -6.89 -1.20 7.61
N GLY A 137 -6.06 -0.19 7.47
CA GLY A 137 -5.18 0.32 8.52
C GLY A 137 -3.92 -0.52 8.71
N PHE A 138 -3.03 -0.06 9.56
CA PHE A 138 -1.84 -0.81 9.91
C PHE A 138 -1.41 -0.54 11.36
N THR A 139 -0.50 -1.36 11.84
CA THR A 139 0.14 -1.26 13.14
C THR A 139 1.66 -1.31 12.96
N VAL A 140 2.41 -1.00 14.00
CA VAL A 140 3.86 -1.15 14.05
C VAL A 140 4.23 -2.17 15.13
N PRO A 141 5.46 -2.75 15.11
CA PRO A 141 5.93 -3.64 16.17
C PRO A 141 5.90 -2.96 17.53
N GLU A 142 5.69 -3.72 18.61
CA GLU A 142 5.73 -3.21 19.99
C GLU A 142 7.08 -2.56 20.34
N LYS A 143 8.15 -3.05 19.71
CA LYS A 143 9.52 -2.54 19.86
C LYS A 143 10.17 -2.43 18.49
N ALA A 144 10.97 -1.39 18.28
CA ALA A 144 11.84 -1.29 17.13
C ALA A 144 12.97 -2.34 17.22
N GLU A 145 13.50 -2.77 16.07
CA GLU A 145 14.64 -3.68 16.01
C GLU A 145 15.93 -3.02 16.49
N THR A 146 16.06 -1.72 16.26
CA THR A 146 17.20 -0.91 16.68
C THR A 146 16.74 0.38 17.37
N ALA A 147 17.58 0.93 18.25
CA ALA A 147 17.29 2.20 18.93
C ALA A 147 17.08 3.37 17.94
N ASP A 148 17.73 3.32 16.77
CA ASP A 148 17.63 4.36 15.74
C ASP A 148 16.26 4.38 15.01
N GLN A 149 15.53 3.28 15.05
CA GLN A 149 14.18 3.17 14.48
C GLN A 149 13.06 3.55 15.46
N GLU A 150 13.38 3.73 16.75
CA GLU A 150 12.38 3.96 17.79
C GLU A 150 11.59 5.26 17.58
N LEU A 151 12.23 6.30 17.01
CA LEU A 151 11.52 7.53 16.67
C LEU A 151 10.42 7.29 15.65
N HIS A 152 10.71 6.51 14.59
CA HIS A 152 9.71 6.18 13.57
C HIS A 152 8.57 5.35 14.17
N ARG A 153 8.90 4.33 14.97
CA ARG A 153 7.91 3.51 15.65
C ARG A 153 6.96 4.35 16.51
N ALA A 154 7.53 5.18 17.39
CA ALA A 154 6.74 6.01 18.31
C ALA A 154 5.87 7.05 17.59
N LEU A 155 6.38 7.68 16.52
CA LEU A 155 5.60 8.59 15.70
C LEU A 155 4.46 7.86 14.97
N SER A 156 4.74 6.73 14.33
CA SER A 156 3.70 5.97 13.62
C SER A 156 2.60 5.50 14.58
N GLU A 157 2.94 5.08 15.79
CA GLU A 157 1.96 4.67 16.79
C GLU A 157 0.93 5.76 17.11
N VAL A 158 1.33 7.02 17.16
CA VAL A 158 0.45 8.14 17.52
C VAL A 158 -0.18 8.86 16.32
N SER A 159 0.40 8.76 15.12
CA SER A 159 -0.07 9.49 13.92
C SER A 159 -0.73 8.60 12.88
N ASP A 160 -0.19 7.39 12.65
CA ASP A 160 -0.54 6.57 11.50
C ASP A 160 -1.33 5.30 11.89
N CYS A 161 -1.00 4.70 13.05
CA CYS A 161 -1.64 3.49 13.58
C CYS A 161 -2.93 3.78 14.36
N LEU A 162 -3.75 4.67 13.84
CA LEU A 162 -5.00 5.05 14.49
C LEU A 162 -5.99 3.88 14.54
N SER A 163 -6.76 3.78 15.63
CA SER A 163 -7.87 2.84 15.72
C SER A 163 -8.91 3.09 14.62
N LEU A 164 -9.72 2.08 14.32
CA LEU A 164 -10.80 2.22 13.33
C LEU A 164 -11.70 3.42 13.63
N ALA A 165 -12.14 3.58 14.89
CA ALA A 165 -12.99 4.70 15.30
C ALA A 165 -12.30 6.06 15.11
N ALA A 166 -11.01 6.15 15.44
CA ALA A 166 -10.25 7.38 15.26
C ALA A 166 -10.07 7.73 13.78
N ARG A 167 -9.79 6.76 12.90
CA ARG A 167 -9.70 6.97 11.44
C ARG A 167 -11.02 7.42 10.85
N GLN A 168 -12.14 6.79 11.25
CA GLN A 168 -13.49 7.18 10.81
C GLN A 168 -13.84 8.61 11.23
N ALA A 169 -13.49 9.00 12.45
CA ALA A 169 -13.71 10.36 12.95
C ALA A 169 -12.79 11.41 12.27
N ALA A 170 -11.57 11.01 11.92
CA ALA A 170 -10.59 11.90 11.29
C ALA A 170 -10.88 12.18 9.81
N GLY A 171 -11.55 11.26 9.12
CA GLY A 171 -11.99 11.43 7.73
C GLY A 171 -11.17 10.67 6.68
N PRO A 172 -11.54 10.78 5.41
CA PRO A 172 -11.00 9.97 4.32
C PRO A 172 -9.51 10.19 4.02
N GLN A 173 -8.94 11.31 4.43
CA GLN A 173 -7.51 11.60 4.21
C GLN A 173 -6.56 10.68 5.00
N PHE A 174 -7.07 9.92 5.97
CA PHE A 174 -6.30 8.96 6.75
C PHE A 174 -6.23 7.60 6.06
N VAL A 175 -5.60 7.55 4.91
CA VAL A 175 -5.31 6.31 4.18
C VAL A 175 -3.82 6.24 3.83
N ALA A 176 -3.35 5.01 3.62
CA ALA A 176 -2.04 4.74 3.05
C ALA A 176 -2.17 3.60 2.03
N SER A 177 -1.54 3.74 0.90
CA SER A 177 -1.54 2.72 -0.17
C SER A 177 -0.82 1.42 0.21
N SER A 178 -0.22 1.38 1.39
CA SER A 178 0.43 0.17 1.95
C SER A 178 -0.55 -0.92 2.42
N ASN A 179 -1.85 -0.61 2.60
CA ASN A 179 -2.91 -1.59 2.89
C ASN A 179 -4.28 -1.08 2.41
N LEU A 180 -4.43 -0.91 1.09
CA LEU A 180 -5.56 -0.23 0.47
C LEU A 180 -6.20 -1.07 -0.63
N ALA A 181 -7.45 -1.49 -0.45
CA ALA A 181 -8.24 -2.13 -1.50
C ALA A 181 -9.05 -1.09 -2.28
N VAL A 182 -9.00 -1.16 -3.61
CA VAL A 182 -9.62 -0.18 -4.51
C VAL A 182 -10.25 -0.88 -5.71
N ARG A 183 -11.46 -0.47 -6.11
CA ARG A 183 -12.03 -0.88 -7.41
C ARG A 183 -11.25 -0.23 -8.55
N LYS A 184 -10.91 -0.98 -9.58
CA LYS A 184 -10.15 -0.46 -10.75
C LYS A 184 -10.84 0.72 -11.42
N VAL A 185 -12.17 0.79 -11.40
CA VAL A 185 -12.93 1.92 -11.93
C VAL A 185 -12.63 3.23 -11.20
N VAL A 186 -12.35 3.19 -9.88
CA VAL A 186 -11.95 4.37 -9.10
C VAL A 186 -10.59 4.87 -9.56
N LEU A 187 -9.61 3.97 -9.72
CA LEU A 187 -8.26 4.32 -10.18
C LEU A 187 -8.26 4.84 -11.63
N ALA A 188 -9.15 4.32 -12.47
CA ALA A 188 -9.32 4.82 -13.83
C ALA A 188 -9.97 6.21 -13.89
N ALA A 189 -10.87 6.51 -12.96
CA ALA A 189 -11.55 7.82 -12.88
C ALA A 189 -10.71 8.87 -12.15
N GLU A 190 -9.97 8.46 -11.11
CA GLU A 190 -9.19 9.31 -10.21
C GLU A 190 -7.82 8.67 -9.96
N GLY A 191 -6.86 8.96 -10.84
CA GLY A 191 -5.45 8.57 -10.65
C GLY A 191 -4.79 9.35 -9.52
N PHE A 192 -3.63 8.88 -9.04
CA PHE A 192 -2.78 9.68 -8.16
C PHE A 192 -2.26 10.92 -8.90
N ASP A 193 -2.09 12.03 -8.17
CA ASP A 193 -1.59 13.28 -8.74
C ASP A 193 -0.05 13.25 -8.86
N ASP A 194 0.47 13.21 -10.09
CA ASP A 194 1.91 13.19 -10.39
C ASP A 194 2.69 14.43 -9.90
N GLY A 195 1.97 15.47 -9.50
CA GLY A 195 2.58 16.66 -8.90
C GLY A 195 3.04 16.45 -7.45
N PHE A 196 2.70 15.31 -6.81
CA PHE A 196 3.28 14.90 -5.54
C PHE A 196 4.56 14.11 -5.82
N THR A 197 5.70 14.72 -5.55
CA THR A 197 7.02 14.13 -5.81
C THR A 197 7.72 13.78 -4.50
N GLY A 198 8.51 12.69 -4.51
CA GLY A 198 9.20 12.23 -3.31
C GLY A 198 8.27 11.47 -2.36
N TRP A 199 8.16 11.90 -1.11
CA TRP A 199 7.46 11.17 -0.06
C TRP A 199 6.36 11.99 0.61
N GLY A 200 5.19 11.36 0.80
CA GLY A 200 4.10 11.80 1.67
C GLY A 200 3.08 12.72 1.03
N TRP A 201 1.86 12.66 1.55
CA TRP A 201 0.66 13.43 1.21
C TRP A 201 -0.06 12.99 -0.08
N GLU A 202 0.54 12.18 -0.95
CA GLU A 202 -0.08 11.70 -2.18
C GLU A 202 -1.32 10.85 -1.92
N ASP A 203 -1.23 9.92 -0.96
CA ASP A 203 -2.32 9.03 -0.58
C ASP A 203 -3.47 9.82 0.07
N SER A 204 -3.14 10.77 0.96
CA SER A 204 -4.12 11.64 1.62
C SER A 204 -4.84 12.55 0.64
N GLU A 205 -4.12 13.11 -0.35
CA GLU A 205 -4.72 13.93 -1.41
C GLU A 205 -5.67 13.11 -2.27
N TRP A 206 -5.19 11.95 -2.72
CA TRP A 206 -5.99 11.06 -3.53
C TRP A 206 -7.28 10.66 -2.83
N ALA A 207 -7.20 10.26 -1.57
CA ALA A 207 -8.36 9.84 -0.79
C ALA A 207 -9.35 10.99 -0.53
N ALA A 208 -8.85 12.19 -0.23
CA ALA A 208 -9.69 13.38 -0.07
C ALA A 208 -10.46 13.75 -1.35
N ARG A 209 -9.87 13.49 -2.52
CA ARG A 209 -10.49 13.71 -3.83
C ARG A 209 -11.48 12.60 -4.19
N VAL A 210 -11.08 11.35 -4.00
CA VAL A 210 -11.89 10.16 -4.29
C VAL A 210 -13.17 10.13 -3.45
N ALA A 211 -13.09 10.43 -2.16
CA ALA A 211 -14.24 10.41 -1.26
C ALA A 211 -15.36 11.41 -1.60
N LYS A 212 -15.11 12.35 -2.53
CA LYS A 212 -16.16 13.25 -3.05
C LYS A 212 -17.06 12.57 -4.09
N LYS A 213 -16.62 11.45 -4.68
CA LYS A 213 -17.28 10.78 -5.81
C LYS A 213 -17.58 9.31 -5.56
N PHE A 214 -16.83 8.67 -4.68
CA PHE A 214 -16.88 7.25 -4.41
C PHE A 214 -17.00 6.98 -2.91
N THR A 215 -17.52 5.82 -2.56
CA THR A 215 -17.64 5.40 -1.15
C THR A 215 -16.32 4.84 -0.65
N LEU A 216 -15.65 5.59 0.23
CA LEU A 216 -14.45 5.17 0.93
C LEU A 216 -14.79 4.82 2.37
N ILE A 217 -14.39 3.62 2.81
CA ILE A 217 -14.55 3.17 4.20
C ILE A 217 -13.21 2.79 4.83
N HIS A 218 -13.15 2.95 6.16
CA HIS A 218 -12.11 2.36 6.99
C HIS A 218 -12.61 1.03 7.54
N ALA A 219 -11.76 0.00 7.50
CA ALA A 219 -12.05 -1.34 8.04
C ALA A 219 -10.99 -1.74 9.08
N ASP A 220 -11.36 -2.66 9.97
CA ASP A 220 -10.42 -3.23 10.93
C ASP A 220 -9.78 -4.50 10.36
N ILE A 221 -8.89 -4.29 9.38
CA ILE A 221 -8.13 -5.35 8.70
C ILE A 221 -6.65 -4.94 8.68
N PRO A 222 -6.00 -4.79 9.85
CA PRO A 222 -4.68 -4.22 9.92
C PRO A 222 -3.60 -5.15 9.34
N ALA A 223 -2.58 -4.53 8.75
CA ALA A 223 -1.28 -5.14 8.48
C ALA A 223 -0.22 -4.57 9.42
N LEU A 224 0.76 -5.37 9.82
CA LEU A 224 1.91 -4.96 10.60
C LEU A 224 2.95 -4.38 9.65
N HIS A 225 3.32 -3.12 9.81
CA HIS A 225 4.37 -2.43 9.06
C HIS A 225 5.72 -2.68 9.72
N LEU A 226 6.59 -3.41 9.03
CA LEU A 226 7.91 -3.81 9.53
C LEU A 226 9.03 -2.87 9.06
N GLY A 227 8.78 -2.06 8.03
CA GLY A 227 9.73 -1.15 7.39
C GLY A 227 10.02 0.12 8.21
N LEU A 228 10.42 -0.03 9.47
CA LEU A 228 10.80 1.11 10.28
C LEU A 228 12.11 1.73 9.78
N GLU A 229 12.08 3.01 9.52
CA GLU A 229 13.21 3.80 9.03
C GLU A 229 14.09 4.30 10.17
N SER A 230 15.37 4.52 9.87
CA SER A 230 16.28 5.22 10.78
C SER A 230 15.82 6.66 11.02
N THR A 231 16.18 7.22 12.17
CA THR A 231 15.91 8.62 12.54
C THR A 231 16.41 9.59 11.44
N GLU A 232 17.59 9.35 10.87
CA GLU A 232 18.14 10.17 9.79
C GLU A 232 17.27 10.13 8.54
N THR A 233 16.86 8.94 8.12
CA THR A 233 16.00 8.76 6.95
C THR A 233 14.64 9.41 7.16
N LEU A 234 14.04 9.26 8.33
CA LEU A 234 12.76 9.86 8.69
C LEU A 234 12.82 11.39 8.63
N LEU A 235 13.83 12.00 9.25
CA LEU A 235 14.03 13.45 9.22
C LEU A 235 14.23 13.99 7.81
N ARG A 236 14.99 13.26 6.98
CA ARG A 236 15.16 13.60 5.55
C ARG A 236 13.82 13.54 4.80
N ARG A 237 12.99 12.51 5.04
CA ARG A 237 11.65 12.39 4.45
C ARG A 237 10.76 13.55 4.84
N PHE A 238 10.69 13.92 6.13
CA PHE A 238 9.92 15.08 6.57
C PHE A 238 10.41 16.39 5.96
N LYS A 239 11.73 16.60 5.87
CA LYS A 239 12.31 17.78 5.24
C LYS A 239 11.91 17.88 3.76
N THR A 240 11.89 16.77 3.03
CA THR A 240 11.57 16.74 1.61
C THR A 240 10.08 16.69 1.31
N SER A 241 9.21 16.35 2.27
CA SER A 241 7.75 16.30 2.07
C SER A 241 7.04 17.66 2.23
N GLY A 242 7.76 18.70 2.61
CA GLY A 242 7.16 20.01 2.89
C GLY A 242 6.43 20.63 1.70
N HIS A 243 6.96 20.48 0.48
CA HIS A 243 6.28 20.95 -0.74
C HIS A 243 4.97 20.18 -1.02
N ASN A 244 4.94 18.87 -0.76
CA ASN A 244 3.73 18.06 -0.88
C ASN A 244 2.67 18.50 0.14
N TYR A 245 3.09 18.83 1.37
CA TYR A 245 2.19 19.37 2.37
C TYR A 245 1.56 20.70 1.93
N VAL A 246 2.34 21.63 1.39
CA VAL A 246 1.83 22.89 0.85
C VAL A 246 0.81 22.62 -0.26
N ARG A 247 1.17 21.77 -1.24
CA ARG A 247 0.27 21.38 -2.34
C ARG A 247 -1.04 20.78 -1.82
N PHE A 248 -0.97 19.88 -0.82
CA PHE A 248 -2.17 19.31 -0.18
C PHE A 248 -3.05 20.39 0.45
N THR A 249 -2.46 21.33 1.21
CA THR A 249 -3.22 22.38 1.91
C THR A 249 -3.88 23.36 0.94
N GLU A 250 -3.27 23.64 -0.21
CA GLU A 250 -3.83 24.48 -1.28
C GLU A 250 -5.02 23.79 -1.97
N LYS A 251 -4.91 22.48 -2.24
CA LYS A 251 -5.98 21.71 -2.91
C LYS A 251 -7.16 21.40 -1.98
N HIS A 252 -6.91 21.25 -0.68
CA HIS A 252 -7.89 20.83 0.33
C HIS A 252 -7.89 21.73 1.57
N PRO A 253 -8.17 23.05 1.41
CA PRO A 253 -8.04 24.02 2.51
C PRO A 253 -8.95 23.72 3.72
N ASP A 254 -10.12 23.12 3.49
CA ASP A 254 -11.03 22.79 4.57
C ASP A 254 -10.53 21.60 5.39
N ILE A 255 -9.97 20.56 4.78
CA ILE A 255 -9.33 19.47 5.46
C ILE A 255 -8.07 19.96 6.18
N ALA A 256 -7.24 20.78 5.53
CA ALA A 256 -6.02 21.32 6.08
C ALA A 256 -6.24 22.01 7.44
N LYS A 257 -7.31 22.82 7.59
CA LYS A 257 -7.66 23.51 8.84
C LYS A 257 -7.91 22.56 10.02
N THR A 258 -8.26 21.30 9.76
CA THR A 258 -8.48 20.30 10.82
C THR A 258 -7.17 19.70 11.32
N LEU A 259 -6.10 19.72 10.51
CA LEU A 259 -4.82 19.11 10.82
C LEU A 259 -4.05 19.86 11.91
N SER A 260 -3.48 19.12 12.86
CA SER A 260 -2.62 19.69 13.91
C SER A 260 -1.41 20.41 13.32
N LEU A 261 -0.78 19.85 12.28
CA LEU A 261 0.36 20.46 11.60
C LEU A 261 0.02 21.82 10.98
N PHE A 262 -1.19 21.97 10.41
CA PHE A 262 -1.64 23.25 9.88
C PHE A 262 -1.76 24.29 10.99
N LYS A 263 -2.37 23.93 12.13
CA LYS A 263 -2.52 24.83 13.30
C LYS A 263 -1.16 25.28 13.85
N ILE A 264 -0.18 24.38 13.88
CA ILE A 264 1.20 24.69 14.29
C ILE A 264 1.85 25.65 13.28
N SER A 265 1.77 25.35 11.98
CA SER A 265 2.37 26.20 10.92
C SER A 265 1.83 27.62 10.93
N GLN A 266 0.54 27.82 11.22
CA GLN A 266 -0.05 29.15 11.35
C GLN A 266 0.45 29.93 12.56
N LYS A 267 0.80 29.25 13.67
CA LYS A 267 1.38 29.89 14.86
C LYS A 267 2.83 30.34 14.62
N LEU A 268 3.59 29.59 13.80
CA LEU A 268 4.99 29.92 13.48
C LEU A 268 5.13 31.05 12.44
N ARG A 269 4.06 31.41 11.73
CA ARG A 269 4.04 32.54 10.79
C ARG A 269 3.75 33.89 11.44
N LYS A 270 3.39 33.91 12.71
CA LYS A 270 3.17 35.13 13.52
C LYS A 270 4.44 35.47 14.33
#